data_1297bd5fe8c105b832b367ec37297ce5
#
_entry.id   1297bd5fe8c105b832b367ec37297ce5
#
_cell.length_a   1.000
_cell.length_b   1.000
_cell.length_c   1.000
_cell.angle_alpha   90.00
_cell.angle_beta   90.00
_cell.angle_gamma   90.00
#
_symmetry.space_group_name_H-M   'P 1'
#
loop_
_entity.id
_entity.type
_entity.pdbx_description
1 polymer ?
#
loop_
_entity_poly.entity_id
_entity_poly.type
_entity_poly.pdbx_seq_one_letter_code
_entity_poly.pdbx_strand_id
1 'polypeptide(L)'
;VKELNLKKIVEKVIRSNARMLIKSKIKITMENMDQIVYSDEKWIEFILKQLLINAVKYRKETEPSIEFCAEKRNDRILLEVKDNGIGISAKDLPKVMEKGYTGTTGRKYAKSTGMGLYLCRSLSKKLGLSFQILSEEGKGTVVQIGFPRNSMTFLKKEE
;
A
#
# COMPACT_ATOMS: atom_id res chain seq x y z
N VAL A 1 16.51 -2.69 10.49
CA VAL A 1 15.53 -1.72 10.98
C VAL A 1 16.23 -0.41 11.30
N LYS A 2 15.77 0.69 10.74
CA LYS A 2 16.39 1.99 10.88
C LYS A 2 15.36 3.12 10.65
N GLU A 3 15.80 4.36 10.88
CA GLU A 3 14.98 5.53 10.56
C GLU A 3 14.88 5.68 9.04
N LEU A 4 13.66 5.96 8.57
CA LEU A 4 13.37 6.11 7.15
C LEU A 4 12.50 7.34 6.94
N ASN A 5 12.76 8.05 5.84
CA ASN A 5 11.89 9.15 5.41
C ASN A 5 10.87 8.61 4.42
N LEU A 6 9.59 8.63 4.77
CA LEU A 6 8.52 8.07 3.94
C LEU A 6 8.48 8.68 2.54
N LYS A 7 8.64 10.00 2.43
CA LYS A 7 8.62 10.67 1.13
C LYS A 7 9.71 10.12 0.22
N LYS A 8 10.93 9.99 0.75
CA LYS A 8 12.07 9.48 -0.04
C LYS A 8 11.88 8.04 -0.49
N ILE A 9 11.33 7.19 0.38
CA ILE A 9 11.07 5.79 0.02
C ILE A 9 10.00 5.71 -1.05
N VAL A 10 8.91 6.44 -0.90
CA VAL A 10 7.82 6.43 -1.88
C VAL A 10 8.32 6.96 -3.23
N GLU A 11 9.09 8.05 -3.23
CA GLU A 11 9.68 8.58 -4.45
C GLU A 11 10.60 7.56 -5.14
N LYS A 12 11.39 6.84 -4.36
CA LYS A 12 12.27 5.80 -4.89
C LYS A 12 11.47 4.68 -5.56
N VAL A 13 10.41 4.22 -4.91
CA VAL A 13 9.55 3.16 -5.45
C VAL A 13 8.83 3.62 -6.72
N ILE A 14 8.37 4.87 -6.73
CA ILE A 14 7.74 5.46 -7.92
C ILE A 14 8.74 5.48 -9.09
N ARG A 15 9.96 5.96 -8.86
CA ARG A 15 10.99 6.00 -9.91
C ARG A 15 11.33 4.59 -10.42
N SER A 16 11.43 3.62 -9.52
CA SER A 16 11.75 2.24 -9.90
C SER A 16 10.64 1.58 -10.72
N ASN A 17 9.43 2.11 -10.66
CA ASN A 17 8.27 1.57 -11.38
C ASN A 17 7.69 2.59 -12.37
N ALA A 18 8.50 3.57 -12.76
CA ALA A 18 8.05 4.69 -13.60
C ALA A 18 7.46 4.22 -14.93
N ARG A 19 8.09 3.24 -15.58
CA ARG A 19 7.60 2.74 -16.86
C ARG A 19 6.16 2.23 -16.77
N MET A 20 5.88 1.42 -15.76
CA MET A 20 4.53 0.89 -15.51
C MET A 20 3.53 2.01 -15.25
N LEU A 21 3.91 2.98 -14.41
CA LEU A 21 3.03 4.08 -14.02
C LEU A 21 2.74 5.03 -15.19
N ILE A 22 3.75 5.36 -15.98
CA ILE A 22 3.60 6.23 -17.16
C ILE A 22 2.71 5.55 -18.21
N LYS A 23 2.97 4.27 -18.48
CA LYS A 23 2.18 3.49 -19.42
C LYS A 23 0.71 3.43 -19.01
N SER A 24 0.44 3.37 -17.72
CA SER A 24 -0.92 3.30 -17.18
C SER A 24 -1.60 4.67 -17.10
N LYS A 25 -0.86 5.74 -17.37
CA LYS A 25 -1.35 7.14 -17.31
C LYS A 25 -1.91 7.50 -15.93
N ILE A 26 -1.38 6.90 -14.88
CA ILE A 26 -1.81 7.14 -13.51
C ILE A 26 -1.18 8.43 -13.00
N LYS A 27 -2.01 9.32 -12.48
CA LYS A 27 -1.56 10.53 -11.79
C LYS A 27 -1.23 10.18 -10.34
N ILE A 28 -0.05 10.60 -9.88
CA ILE A 28 0.37 10.36 -8.49
C ILE A 28 0.49 11.68 -7.77
N THR A 29 -0.09 11.75 -6.58
CA THR A 29 0.03 12.90 -5.69
C THR A 29 0.52 12.45 -4.32
N MET A 30 1.20 13.36 -3.62
CA MET A 30 1.70 13.12 -2.26
C MET A 30 1.35 14.31 -1.40
N GLU A 31 0.89 14.04 -0.18
CA GLU A 31 0.54 15.07 0.78
C GLU A 31 1.07 14.70 2.17
N ASN A 32 1.76 15.64 2.79
CA ASN A 32 2.29 15.47 4.15
C ASN A 32 3.20 14.26 4.33
N MET A 33 3.93 13.90 3.28
CA MET A 33 4.75 12.67 3.25
C MET A 33 6.13 12.81 3.89
N ASP A 34 6.56 14.02 4.23
CA ASP A 34 7.87 14.24 4.85
C ASP A 34 7.81 13.85 6.34
N GLN A 35 7.72 12.55 6.58
CA GLN A 35 7.59 11.95 7.92
C GLN A 35 8.68 10.92 8.13
N ILE A 36 9.20 10.88 9.36
CA ILE A 36 10.21 9.88 9.73
C ILE A 36 9.52 8.71 10.43
N VAL A 37 9.83 7.50 9.96
CA VAL A 37 9.34 6.27 10.55
C VAL A 37 10.52 5.35 10.86
N TYR A 38 10.25 4.29 11.61
CA TYR A 38 11.30 3.33 11.98
C TYR A 38 10.88 1.94 11.46
N SER A 39 11.63 1.41 10.49
CA SER A 39 11.28 0.11 9.88
C SER A 39 12.44 -0.40 9.01
N ASP A 40 12.16 -1.42 8.22
CA ASP A 40 13.09 -2.05 7.29
C ASP A 40 12.84 -1.55 5.86
N GLU A 41 13.83 -0.86 5.30
CA GLU A 41 13.69 -0.21 3.99
C GLU A 41 13.33 -1.17 2.86
N LYS A 42 14.03 -2.30 2.77
CA LYS A 42 13.81 -3.27 1.69
C LYS A 42 12.38 -3.82 1.67
N TRP A 43 11.88 -4.18 2.85
CA TRP A 43 10.54 -4.75 2.94
C TRP A 43 9.46 -3.70 2.74
N ILE A 44 9.69 -2.46 3.18
CA ILE A 44 8.76 -1.37 2.90
C ILE A 44 8.70 -1.08 1.40
N GLU A 45 9.84 -1.07 0.72
CA GLU A 45 9.87 -0.93 -0.75
C GLU A 45 9.07 -2.02 -1.43
N PHE A 46 9.20 -3.26 -0.96
CA PHE A 46 8.44 -4.39 -1.49
C PHE A 46 6.93 -4.18 -1.31
N ILE A 47 6.51 -3.82 -0.11
CA ILE A 47 5.08 -3.58 0.18
C ILE A 47 4.54 -2.47 -0.73
N LEU A 48 5.23 -1.35 -0.80
CA LEU A 48 4.79 -0.22 -1.63
C LEU A 48 4.71 -0.60 -3.11
N LYS A 49 5.66 -1.38 -3.61
CA LYS A 49 5.62 -1.87 -4.99
C LYS A 49 4.37 -2.71 -5.24
N GLN A 50 4.03 -3.61 -4.31
CA GLN A 50 2.82 -4.44 -4.45
C GLN A 50 1.56 -3.59 -4.46
N LEU A 51 1.51 -2.53 -3.64
CA LEU A 51 0.37 -1.62 -3.64
C LEU A 51 0.25 -0.85 -4.95
N LEU A 52 1.38 -0.43 -5.54
CA LEU A 52 1.37 0.20 -6.86
C LEU A 52 0.89 -0.77 -7.94
N ILE A 53 1.38 -2.00 -7.92
CA ILE A 53 0.95 -3.03 -8.88
C ILE A 53 -0.56 -3.25 -8.79
N ASN A 54 -1.11 -3.36 -7.59
CA ASN A 54 -2.54 -3.52 -7.39
C ASN A 54 -3.33 -2.31 -7.89
N ALA A 55 -2.87 -1.11 -7.59
CA ALA A 55 -3.56 0.10 -8.05
C ALA A 55 -3.58 0.19 -9.57
N VAL A 56 -2.50 -0.20 -10.25
CA VAL A 56 -2.44 -0.25 -11.71
C VAL A 56 -3.39 -1.32 -12.26
N LYS A 57 -3.36 -2.50 -11.64
CA LYS A 57 -4.16 -3.65 -12.06
C LYS A 57 -5.67 -3.37 -12.03
N TYR A 58 -6.12 -2.69 -10.99
CA TYR A 58 -7.55 -2.42 -10.78
C TYR A 58 -7.94 -0.98 -11.10
N ARG A 59 -7.10 -0.28 -11.86
CA ARG A 59 -7.39 1.11 -12.23
C ARG A 59 -8.61 1.21 -13.15
N LYS A 60 -9.29 2.34 -13.05
CA LYS A 60 -10.34 2.67 -14.01
C LYS A 60 -9.69 3.31 -15.25
N GLU A 61 -10.42 3.30 -16.36
CA GLU A 61 -9.88 3.80 -17.63
C GLU A 61 -9.74 5.32 -17.69
N THR A 62 -10.62 6.05 -16.99
CA THR A 62 -10.65 7.51 -17.04
C THR A 62 -9.97 8.11 -15.83
N GLU A 63 -8.92 8.89 -16.06
CA GLU A 63 -8.19 9.65 -15.04
C GLU A 63 -7.82 8.83 -13.79
N PRO A 64 -7.11 7.69 -13.97
CA PRO A 64 -6.70 6.90 -12.80
C PRO A 64 -5.70 7.67 -11.94
N SER A 65 -5.81 7.54 -10.63
CA SER A 65 -4.93 8.24 -9.70
C SER A 65 -4.57 7.42 -8.49
N ILE A 66 -3.40 7.71 -7.93
CA ILE A 66 -2.93 7.19 -6.63
C ILE A 66 -2.50 8.39 -5.80
N GLU A 67 -2.99 8.46 -4.58
CA GLU A 67 -2.64 9.51 -3.63
C GLU A 67 -1.97 8.90 -2.41
N PHE A 68 -0.80 9.42 -2.06
CA PHE A 68 -0.09 9.05 -0.83
C PHE A 68 -0.26 10.18 0.17
N CYS A 69 -0.67 9.85 1.37
CA CYS A 69 -0.87 10.82 2.45
C CYS A 69 -0.39 10.23 3.76
N ALA A 70 0.28 11.03 4.59
CA ALA A 70 0.74 10.57 5.90
C ALA A 70 0.24 11.49 7.00
N GLU A 71 -0.01 10.91 8.18
CA GLU A 71 -0.56 11.61 9.31
C GLU A 71 0.05 11.09 10.61
N LYS A 72 0.39 11.99 11.52
CA LYS A 72 0.85 11.61 12.85
C LYS A 72 -0.35 11.26 13.73
N ARG A 73 -0.28 10.10 14.37
CA ARG A 73 -1.29 9.67 15.34
C ARG A 73 -0.62 9.08 16.57
N ASN A 74 -0.60 9.82 17.67
CA ASN A 74 0.05 9.41 18.91
C ASN A 74 1.52 9.04 18.67
N ASP A 75 1.92 7.81 18.92
CA ASP A 75 3.28 7.32 18.73
C ASP A 75 3.51 6.65 17.38
N ARG A 76 2.57 6.82 16.44
CA ARG A 76 2.65 6.21 15.12
C ARG A 76 2.48 7.22 14.00
N ILE A 77 2.97 6.85 12.82
CA ILE A 77 2.71 7.55 11.57
C ILE A 77 1.80 6.65 10.74
N LEU A 78 0.65 7.18 10.34
CA LEU A 78 -0.27 6.45 9.46
C LEU A 78 -0.04 6.88 8.02
N LEU A 79 0.30 5.92 7.17
CA LEU A 79 0.40 6.12 5.72
C LEU A 79 -0.86 5.60 5.06
N GLU A 80 -1.49 6.44 4.24
CA GLU A 80 -2.62 6.04 3.40
C GLU A 80 -2.20 6.05 1.94
N VAL A 81 -2.50 4.95 1.25
CA VAL A 81 -2.32 4.82 -0.19
C VAL A 81 -3.71 4.66 -0.79
N LYS A 82 -4.19 5.72 -1.46
CA LYS A 82 -5.53 5.77 -2.01
C LYS A 82 -5.50 5.67 -3.53
N ASP A 83 -6.25 4.75 -4.09
CA ASP A 83 -6.50 4.76 -5.53
C ASP A 83 -7.99 5.01 -5.81
N ASN A 84 -8.27 5.54 -6.99
CA ASN A 84 -9.64 5.77 -7.44
C ASN A 84 -10.09 4.70 -8.43
N GLY A 85 -9.58 3.47 -8.27
CA GLY A 85 -9.87 2.36 -9.16
C GLY A 85 -11.27 1.79 -9.00
N ILE A 86 -11.46 0.58 -9.52
CA ILE A 86 -12.77 -0.06 -9.51
C ILE A 86 -13.22 -0.51 -8.11
N GLY A 87 -12.30 -0.50 -7.15
CA GLY A 87 -12.60 -0.94 -5.79
C GLY A 87 -12.74 -2.45 -5.67
N ILE A 88 -13.06 -2.87 -4.44
CA ILE A 88 -13.25 -4.29 -4.11
C ILE A 88 -14.68 -4.44 -3.58
N SER A 89 -15.42 -5.40 -4.11
CA SER A 89 -16.80 -5.63 -3.65
C SER A 89 -16.84 -6.04 -2.19
N ALA A 90 -17.95 -5.77 -1.51
CA ALA A 90 -18.16 -6.19 -0.13
C ALA A 90 -18.03 -7.71 0.03
N LYS A 91 -18.40 -8.46 -1.00
CA LYS A 91 -18.29 -9.91 -1.04
C LYS A 91 -16.83 -10.37 -1.05
N ASP A 92 -15.97 -9.69 -1.82
CA ASP A 92 -14.57 -10.08 -1.98
C ASP A 92 -13.66 -9.51 -0.90
N LEU A 93 -14.02 -8.37 -0.31
CA LEU A 93 -13.15 -7.67 0.63
C LEU A 93 -12.61 -8.52 1.78
N PRO A 94 -13.41 -9.36 2.46
CA PRO A 94 -12.86 -10.20 3.53
C PRO A 94 -11.86 -11.24 3.06
N LYS A 95 -11.86 -11.55 1.77
CA LYS A 95 -11.05 -12.63 1.18
C LYS A 95 -9.77 -12.16 0.50
N VAL A 96 -9.62 -10.86 0.22
CA VAL A 96 -8.48 -10.36 -0.56
C VAL A 96 -7.13 -10.57 0.13
N MET A 97 -7.15 -10.84 1.43
CA MET A 97 -5.94 -11.14 2.20
C MET A 97 -5.60 -12.62 2.24
N GLU A 98 -6.41 -13.46 1.62
CA GLU A 98 -6.15 -14.90 1.60
C GLU A 98 -5.08 -15.23 0.55
N LYS A 99 -4.21 -16.18 0.90
CA LYS A 99 -3.16 -16.63 0.00
C LYS A 99 -3.75 -17.19 -1.29
N GLY A 100 -3.32 -16.66 -2.43
CA GLY A 100 -3.75 -17.13 -3.74
C GLY A 100 -5.11 -16.64 -4.20
N TYR A 101 -5.81 -15.82 -3.40
CA TYR A 101 -7.12 -15.32 -3.80
C TYR A 101 -7.01 -14.21 -4.85
N THR A 102 -7.68 -14.37 -5.98
CA THR A 102 -7.70 -13.37 -7.05
C THR A 102 -9.03 -12.63 -7.19
N GLY A 103 -10.09 -13.14 -6.55
CA GLY A 103 -11.43 -12.56 -6.64
C GLY A 103 -12.04 -12.64 -8.03
N THR A 104 -13.27 -12.15 -8.17
CA THR A 104 -13.97 -12.12 -9.47
C THR A 104 -13.28 -11.17 -10.45
N THR A 105 -12.81 -10.03 -9.97
CA THR A 105 -12.10 -9.05 -10.78
C THR A 105 -10.70 -9.55 -11.16
N GLY A 106 -10.04 -10.25 -10.24
CA GLY A 106 -8.73 -10.83 -10.48
C GLY A 106 -8.73 -11.84 -11.63
N ARG A 107 -9.81 -12.57 -11.83
CA ARG A 107 -9.95 -13.52 -12.94
C ARG A 107 -9.91 -12.83 -14.29
N LYS A 108 -10.42 -11.61 -14.38
CA LYS A 108 -10.38 -10.81 -15.60
C LYS A 108 -8.95 -10.42 -15.97
N TYR A 109 -8.06 -10.36 -15.00
CA TYR A 109 -6.65 -9.99 -15.17
C TYR A 109 -5.78 -11.22 -14.87
N ALA A 110 -5.87 -12.22 -15.72
CA ALA A 110 -5.36 -13.58 -15.51
C ALA A 110 -3.87 -13.71 -15.09
N LYS A 111 -3.08 -12.65 -15.16
CA LYS A 111 -1.65 -12.69 -14.81
C LYS A 111 -1.37 -12.49 -13.32
N SER A 112 -2.41 -12.24 -12.51
CA SER A 112 -2.26 -12.04 -11.08
C SER A 112 -2.13 -13.38 -10.36
N THR A 113 -1.16 -13.47 -9.44
CA THR A 113 -1.00 -14.66 -8.60
C THR A 113 -1.94 -14.66 -7.39
N GLY A 114 -2.57 -13.51 -7.07
CA GLY A 114 -3.39 -13.35 -5.88
C GLY A 114 -2.58 -13.29 -4.59
N MET A 115 -1.25 -13.12 -4.68
CA MET A 115 -0.36 -13.16 -3.52
C MET A 115 0.04 -11.80 -2.97
N GLY A 116 -0.14 -10.73 -3.77
CA GLY A 116 0.35 -9.40 -3.41
C GLY A 116 -0.13 -8.88 -2.08
N LEU A 117 -1.45 -8.83 -1.87
CA LEU A 117 -2.02 -8.30 -0.63
C LEU A 117 -1.78 -9.23 0.56
N TYR A 118 -1.83 -10.54 0.33
CA TYR A 118 -1.48 -11.52 1.36
C TYR A 118 -0.05 -11.29 1.87
N LEU A 119 0.89 -11.14 0.96
CA LEU A 119 2.30 -10.89 1.32
C LEU A 119 2.46 -9.57 2.06
N CYS A 120 1.79 -8.51 1.61
CA CYS A 120 1.84 -7.21 2.28
C CYS A 120 1.36 -7.31 3.73
N ARG A 121 0.25 -8.00 3.96
CA ARG A 121 -0.28 -8.21 5.31
C ARG A 121 0.70 -9.00 6.17
N SER A 122 1.22 -10.11 5.64
CA SER A 122 2.14 -10.98 6.37
C SER A 122 3.43 -10.26 6.74
N LEU A 123 4.01 -9.52 5.81
CA LEU A 123 5.21 -8.74 6.05
C LEU A 123 4.98 -7.62 7.04
N SER A 124 3.87 -6.91 6.90
CA SER A 124 3.51 -5.83 7.83
C SER A 124 3.45 -6.35 9.26
N LYS A 125 2.80 -7.49 9.46
CA LYS A 125 2.71 -8.12 10.78
C LYS A 125 4.09 -8.43 11.34
N LYS A 126 4.97 -9.01 10.54
CA LYS A 126 6.35 -9.34 10.95
C LYS A 126 7.16 -8.10 11.29
N LEU A 127 6.89 -6.99 10.61
CA LEU A 127 7.60 -5.73 10.83
C LEU A 127 7.01 -4.87 11.94
N GLY A 128 5.97 -5.36 12.62
CA GLY A 128 5.32 -4.61 13.69
C GLY A 128 4.46 -3.45 13.18
N LEU A 129 4.01 -3.51 11.94
CA LEU A 129 3.17 -2.48 11.33
C LEU A 129 1.71 -2.90 11.39
N SER A 130 0.81 -1.91 11.49
CA SER A 130 -0.61 -2.18 11.25
C SER A 130 -0.87 -2.11 9.74
N PHE A 131 -1.83 -2.89 9.26
CA PHE A 131 -2.17 -2.96 7.84
C PHE A 131 -3.67 -3.15 7.71
N GLN A 132 -4.35 -2.23 7.04
CA GLN A 132 -5.79 -2.29 6.89
C GLN A 132 -6.18 -1.84 5.48
N ILE A 133 -7.19 -2.50 4.92
CA ILE A 133 -7.75 -2.15 3.61
C ILE A 133 -9.20 -1.72 3.79
N LEU A 134 -9.51 -0.56 3.21
CA LEU A 134 -10.87 -0.04 3.11
C LEU A 134 -11.19 0.12 1.64
N SER A 135 -12.30 -0.40 1.18
CA SER A 135 -12.63 -0.33 -0.25
C SER A 135 -14.14 -0.24 -0.45
N GLU A 136 -14.52 0.42 -1.52
CA GLU A 136 -15.91 0.51 -1.95
C GLU A 136 -15.95 0.32 -3.45
N GLU A 137 -16.76 -0.64 -3.89
CA GLU A 137 -16.91 -0.95 -5.31
C GLU A 137 -17.33 0.29 -6.10
N GLY A 138 -16.62 0.57 -7.18
CA GLY A 138 -16.87 1.74 -8.01
C GLY A 138 -16.19 3.03 -7.56
N LYS A 139 -15.60 3.06 -6.36
CA LYS A 139 -14.98 4.27 -5.82
C LYS A 139 -13.47 4.16 -5.62
N GLY A 140 -12.96 2.97 -5.34
CA GLY A 140 -11.53 2.75 -5.15
C GLY A 140 -11.18 2.09 -3.83
N THR A 141 -9.88 2.09 -3.52
CA THR A 141 -9.34 1.38 -2.37
C THR A 141 -8.36 2.27 -1.60
N VAL A 142 -8.41 2.18 -0.28
CA VAL A 142 -7.47 2.83 0.62
C VAL A 142 -6.75 1.75 1.41
N VAL A 143 -5.42 1.74 1.35
CA VAL A 143 -4.60 0.89 2.21
C VAL A 143 -3.97 1.78 3.27
N GLN A 144 -4.13 1.41 4.53
CA GLN A 144 -3.59 2.15 5.67
C GLN A 144 -2.49 1.33 6.34
N ILE A 145 -1.32 1.93 6.49
CA ILE A 145 -0.18 1.28 7.14
C ILE A 145 0.28 2.17 8.30
N GLY A 146 0.29 1.62 9.52
CA GLY A 146 0.76 2.35 10.69
C GLY A 146 2.18 1.96 11.04
N PHE A 147 3.08 2.95 11.11
CA PHE A 147 4.51 2.76 11.38
C PHE A 147 4.89 3.24 12.78
N PRO A 148 5.85 2.58 13.44
CA PRO A 148 6.49 3.15 14.62
C PRO A 148 7.22 4.44 14.23
N ARG A 149 7.17 5.45 15.11
CA ARG A 149 7.85 6.72 14.89
C ARG A 149 9.33 6.71 15.26
N ASN A 150 9.71 5.76 16.11
CA ASN A 150 11.07 5.68 16.62
C ASN A 150 11.35 4.27 17.16
N SER A 151 12.61 4.03 17.55
CA SER A 151 13.03 2.72 18.07
C SER A 151 12.29 2.31 19.34
N MET A 152 11.95 3.25 20.20
CA MET A 152 11.22 2.96 21.43
C MET A 152 9.83 2.43 21.15
N THR A 153 9.12 3.04 20.21
CA THR A 153 7.80 2.58 19.79
C THR A 153 7.88 1.16 19.21
N PHE A 154 8.90 0.92 18.39
CA PHE A 154 9.15 -0.41 17.82
C PHE A 154 9.38 -1.47 18.90
N LEU A 155 10.24 -1.17 19.89
CA LEU A 155 10.53 -2.07 20.99
C LEU A 155 9.29 -2.40 21.82
N LYS A 156 8.44 -1.40 22.11
CA LYS A 156 7.17 -1.62 22.82
C LYS A 156 6.25 -2.58 22.08
N LYS A 157 6.27 -2.55 20.76
CA LYS A 157 5.46 -3.46 19.94
C LYS A 157 5.92 -4.90 20.05
N GLU A 158 7.22 -5.13 20.21
CA GLU A 158 7.77 -6.48 20.29
C GLU A 158 7.59 -7.10 21.68
N GLU A 159 7.45 -6.29 22.71
CA GLU A 159 7.16 -6.77 24.06
C GLU A 159 5.72 -7.29 24.17
#